data_d52ffef061ad1b5be6e19875abfcc95c
#
_entry.id   d52ffef061ad1b5be6e19875abfcc95c
#
_cell.length_a   1.000
_cell.length_b   1.000
_cell.length_c   1.000
_cell.angle_alpha   90.00
_cell.angle_beta   90.00
_cell.angle_gamma   90.00
#
_symmetry.space_group_name_H-M   'P 1'
#
loop_
_entity.id
_entity.type
_entity.pdbx_description
1 polymer ?
#
loop_
_entity_poly.entity_id
_entity_poly.type
_entity_poly.pdbx_seq_one_letter_code
_entity_poly.pdbx_strand_id
1 'polypeptide(L)'
;VLLTSETLDKGTVSAINNGLVNDGASQWIFYKDQYLYGLTYNQGNAGTTRSFVMNSNYEMVARSGEYAVKRFTSYGIYGGYIITSSTGDGYTGYADDNGYLPKTFLLSYLDVEAETYKTNDTQNKAYLSENFLGNGEFVTLAGILQHGNKIYSAAVPMGLSQYGAAYNNGEWVLPGNQDLIKKEDGGSNSSSYKKGELQWTQYPNECWVAIFDDETLTSKKLISTDKISYACGRNKSQYYQTIWEADNGDIYVFSPSFAKTMDDVRQQTTLPAGVVRIP
;
A
#
# COMPACT_ATOMS: atom_id res chain seq x y z
N VAL A 1 22.14 6.17 12.90
CA VAL A 1 22.43 5.59 14.22
C VAL A 1 21.11 5.38 14.94
N LEU A 2 20.87 4.18 15.48
CA LEU A 2 19.75 3.87 16.34
C LEU A 2 20.20 4.11 17.79
N LEU A 3 19.54 5.01 18.46
CA LEU A 3 19.75 5.28 19.87
C LEU A 3 18.58 4.73 20.68
N THR A 4 18.84 4.28 21.88
CA THR A 4 17.84 3.74 22.79
C THR A 4 17.85 4.46 24.12
N SER A 5 16.73 4.44 24.82
CA SER A 5 16.57 4.97 26.16
C SER A 5 15.48 4.19 26.87
N GLU A 6 15.63 3.99 28.18
CA GLU A 6 14.59 3.42 29.02
C GLU A 6 13.30 4.28 29.00
N THR A 7 13.48 5.59 28.93
CA THR A 7 12.39 6.56 28.87
C THR A 7 12.76 7.74 27.98
N LEU A 8 11.78 8.36 27.34
CA LEU A 8 11.92 9.61 26.60
C LEU A 8 11.40 10.84 27.38
N ASP A 9 11.04 10.70 28.63
CA ASP A 9 10.44 11.76 29.46
C ASP A 9 11.29 13.02 29.54
N LYS A 10 12.62 12.86 29.45
CA LYS A 10 13.58 13.98 29.48
C LYS A 10 13.72 14.68 28.12
N GLY A 11 13.09 14.18 27.05
CA GLY A 11 13.23 14.71 25.70
C GLY A 11 14.63 14.62 25.09
N THR A 12 15.55 13.88 25.73
CA THR A 12 16.94 13.73 25.29
C THR A 12 17.40 12.28 25.40
N VAL A 13 18.22 11.84 24.44
CA VAL A 13 18.87 10.54 24.44
C VAL A 13 20.37 10.74 24.31
N SER A 14 21.16 10.17 25.23
CA SER A 14 22.62 10.25 25.18
C SER A 14 23.17 9.36 24.06
N ALA A 15 24.11 9.89 23.28
CA ALA A 15 24.87 9.12 22.31
C ALA A 15 26.17 8.53 22.88
N ILE A 16 26.49 8.78 24.16
CA ILE A 16 27.72 8.31 24.80
C ILE A 16 27.56 6.81 25.09
N ASN A 17 28.40 5.98 24.49
CA ASN A 17 28.36 4.52 24.57
C ASN A 17 26.97 3.93 24.20
N ASN A 18 26.22 4.65 23.38
CA ASN A 18 24.89 4.27 22.96
C ASN A 18 24.79 4.44 21.44
N GLY A 19 24.22 3.49 20.78
CA GLY A 19 23.86 3.57 19.39
C GLY A 19 24.42 2.44 18.53
N LEU A 20 23.52 1.91 17.72
CA LEU A 20 23.84 0.97 16.68
C LEU A 20 23.85 1.70 15.33
N VAL A 21 24.96 1.59 14.59
CA VAL A 21 25.04 2.14 13.24
C VAL A 21 24.23 1.26 12.31
N ASN A 22 23.29 1.86 11.61
CA ASN A 22 22.56 1.22 10.52
C ASN A 22 22.50 2.19 9.36
N ASP A 23 23.28 1.91 8.32
CA ASP A 23 23.37 2.75 7.14
C ASP A 23 22.38 2.27 6.07
N GLY A 24 21.68 3.22 5.45
CA GLY A 24 20.87 3.00 4.27
C GLY A 24 19.39 2.72 4.49
N ALA A 25 18.91 2.54 5.72
CA ALA A 25 17.47 2.39 5.95
C ALA A 25 16.73 3.70 5.67
N SER A 26 15.73 3.64 4.81
CA SER A 26 14.88 4.77 4.41
C SER A 26 13.48 4.73 5.03
N GLN A 27 13.08 3.58 5.53
CA GLN A 27 11.82 3.38 6.24
C GLN A 27 12.03 2.50 7.46
N TRP A 28 11.22 2.77 8.50
CA TRP A 28 11.28 2.06 9.75
C TRP A 28 9.90 1.55 10.12
N ILE A 29 9.82 0.29 10.58
CA ILE A 29 8.61 -0.34 11.08
C ILE A 29 8.87 -0.80 12.49
N PHE A 30 8.06 -0.33 13.42
CA PHE A 30 8.03 -0.81 14.80
C PHE A 30 7.02 -1.95 14.90
N TYR A 31 7.41 -3.03 15.55
CA TYR A 31 6.52 -4.12 15.89
C TYR A 31 6.49 -4.28 17.41
N LYS A 32 5.33 -3.99 17.98
CA LYS A 32 5.19 -3.84 19.43
C LYS A 32 6.27 -2.86 19.94
N ASP A 33 6.58 -2.86 21.19
CA ASP A 33 7.59 -1.95 21.77
C ASP A 33 9.00 -2.56 21.80
N GLN A 34 9.25 -3.60 21.02
CA GLN A 34 10.45 -4.41 21.14
C GLN A 34 11.26 -4.56 19.85
N TYR A 35 10.59 -4.67 18.71
CA TYR A 35 11.27 -4.96 17.44
C TYR A 35 11.24 -3.75 16.50
N LEU A 36 12.33 -3.58 15.77
CA LEU A 36 12.48 -2.56 14.75
C LEU A 36 12.98 -3.17 13.45
N TYR A 37 12.33 -2.82 12.34
CA TYR A 37 12.77 -3.21 11.01
C TYR A 37 13.19 -1.99 10.23
N GLY A 38 14.40 -2.01 9.67
CA GLY A 38 14.93 -0.98 8.78
C GLY A 38 14.92 -1.47 7.34
N LEU A 39 14.18 -0.77 6.48
CA LEU A 39 14.04 -1.12 5.08
C LEU A 39 14.84 -0.16 4.22
N THR A 40 15.71 -0.71 3.38
CA THR A 40 16.52 0.07 2.43
C THR A 40 15.81 0.16 1.10
N TYR A 41 15.56 1.37 0.63
CA TYR A 41 14.98 1.61 -0.68
C TYR A 41 16.02 1.36 -1.78
N ASN A 42 15.69 0.54 -2.76
CA ASN A 42 16.54 0.20 -3.90
C ASN A 42 15.84 0.47 -5.26
N GLN A 43 15.36 1.70 -5.44
CA GLN A 43 14.83 2.20 -6.73
C GLN A 43 13.81 1.27 -7.41
N GLY A 44 12.98 0.58 -6.63
CA GLY A 44 11.95 -0.35 -7.13
C GLY A 44 12.38 -1.82 -7.21
N ASN A 45 13.69 -2.11 -7.08
CA ASN A 45 14.21 -3.45 -6.91
C ASN A 45 14.10 -3.92 -5.46
N ALA A 46 14.39 -5.21 -5.22
CA ALA A 46 14.50 -5.70 -3.86
C ALA A 46 15.63 -4.96 -3.12
N GLY A 47 15.28 -4.36 -1.99
CA GLY A 47 16.22 -3.74 -1.06
C GLY A 47 16.50 -4.67 0.11
N THR A 48 17.49 -4.33 0.92
CA THR A 48 17.79 -5.09 2.14
C THR A 48 16.95 -4.59 3.29
N THR A 49 16.25 -5.50 3.93
CA THR A 49 15.54 -5.25 5.20
C THR A 49 16.28 -5.96 6.31
N ARG A 50 16.61 -5.24 7.37
CA ARG A 50 17.25 -5.77 8.58
C ARG A 50 16.34 -5.59 9.78
N SER A 51 16.43 -6.52 10.73
CA SER A 51 15.67 -6.45 11.97
C SER A 51 16.57 -6.26 13.18
N PHE A 52 16.00 -5.62 14.17
CA PHE A 52 16.65 -5.30 15.44
C PHE A 52 15.69 -5.62 16.58
N VAL A 53 16.23 -5.91 17.72
CA VAL A 53 15.47 -6.14 18.95
C VAL A 53 16.07 -5.31 20.09
N MET A 54 15.21 -4.73 20.93
CA MET A 54 15.63 -4.10 22.16
C MET A 54 15.74 -5.18 23.25
N ASN A 55 16.94 -5.30 23.82
CA ASN A 55 17.20 -6.26 24.90
C ASN A 55 16.73 -5.72 26.27
N SER A 56 16.86 -6.54 27.30
CA SER A 56 16.46 -6.19 28.69
C SER A 56 17.25 -5.03 29.29
N ASN A 57 18.38 -4.65 28.71
CA ASN A 57 19.20 -3.51 29.13
C ASN A 57 18.85 -2.25 28.33
N TYR A 58 17.75 -2.26 27.58
CA TYR A 58 17.37 -1.18 26.66
C TYR A 58 18.39 -0.88 25.55
N GLU A 59 19.18 -1.89 25.14
CA GLU A 59 20.12 -1.76 24.04
C GLU A 59 19.53 -2.34 22.76
N MET A 60 19.72 -1.65 21.65
CA MET A 60 19.31 -2.15 20.33
C MET A 60 20.36 -3.13 19.80
N VAL A 61 19.92 -4.35 19.52
CA VAL A 61 20.77 -5.42 19.01
C VAL A 61 20.28 -5.86 17.63
N ALA A 62 21.19 -5.98 16.68
CA ALA A 62 20.86 -6.52 15.35
C ALA A 62 20.53 -8.00 15.47
N ARG A 63 19.45 -8.40 14.82
CA ARG A 63 19.11 -9.82 14.61
C ARG A 63 19.83 -10.33 13.35
N SER A 64 19.87 -11.64 13.18
CA SER A 64 20.62 -12.27 12.09
C SER A 64 19.92 -12.18 10.71
N GLY A 65 18.61 -11.96 10.69
CA GLY A 65 17.83 -11.97 9.46
C GLY A 65 18.09 -10.78 8.55
N GLU A 66 18.34 -11.05 7.28
CA GLU A 66 18.30 -10.09 6.19
C GLU A 66 17.33 -10.56 5.13
N TYR A 67 16.47 -9.66 4.67
CA TYR A 67 15.38 -10.00 3.76
C TYR A 67 15.39 -9.10 2.53
N ALA A 68 15.25 -9.71 1.35
CA ALA A 68 15.20 -9.01 0.07
C ALA A 68 13.76 -8.52 -0.21
N VAL A 69 13.28 -7.55 0.56
CA VAL A 69 11.94 -6.99 0.40
C VAL A 69 11.91 -6.07 -0.81
N LYS A 70 11.03 -6.36 -1.77
CA LYS A 70 10.73 -5.42 -2.86
C LYS A 70 10.14 -4.14 -2.28
N ARG A 71 10.34 -3.03 -3.00
CA ARG A 71 9.66 -1.78 -2.67
C ARG A 71 8.16 -2.04 -2.48
N PHE A 72 7.65 -1.65 -1.34
CA PHE A 72 6.23 -1.75 -1.03
C PHE A 72 5.57 -0.38 -1.05
N THR A 73 4.28 -0.38 -1.29
CA THR A 73 3.45 0.82 -1.33
C THR A 73 2.76 1.05 0.00
N SER A 74 2.40 -0.01 0.69
CA SER A 74 1.90 0.04 2.04
C SER A 74 2.38 -1.14 2.88
N TYR A 75 2.29 -0.99 4.18
CA TYR A 75 2.58 -2.05 5.12
C TYR A 75 1.70 -1.93 6.36
N GLY A 76 1.71 -2.97 7.17
CA GLY A 76 1.08 -3.00 8.47
C GLY A 76 1.38 -4.28 9.23
N ILE A 77 0.77 -4.40 10.39
CA ILE A 77 0.96 -5.52 11.29
C ILE A 77 -0.33 -6.31 11.37
N TYR A 78 -0.22 -7.63 11.30
CA TYR A 78 -1.31 -8.56 11.61
C TYR A 78 -0.74 -9.78 12.32
N GLY A 79 -1.20 -10.02 13.54
CA GLY A 79 -0.68 -11.11 14.38
C GLY A 79 0.83 -11.02 14.58
N GLY A 80 1.55 -12.07 14.19
CA GLY A 80 3.01 -12.15 14.24
C GLY A 80 3.73 -11.61 12.99
N TYR A 81 2.99 -11.10 12.00
CA TYR A 81 3.54 -10.69 10.71
C TYR A 81 3.61 -9.18 10.54
N ILE A 82 4.69 -8.72 9.92
CA ILE A 82 4.69 -7.46 9.18
C ILE A 82 4.36 -7.81 7.72
N ILE A 83 3.25 -7.26 7.24
CA ILE A 83 2.79 -7.49 5.87
C ILE A 83 3.08 -6.24 5.05
N THR A 84 3.69 -6.41 3.87
CA THR A 84 3.86 -5.33 2.90
C THR A 84 3.06 -5.61 1.64
N SER A 85 2.58 -4.56 0.98
CA SER A 85 1.85 -4.66 -0.27
C SER A 85 2.49 -3.80 -1.35
N SER A 86 2.61 -4.36 -2.54
CA SER A 86 3.05 -3.68 -3.76
C SER A 86 2.37 -4.28 -4.99
N THR A 87 2.67 -3.75 -6.17
CA THR A 87 2.19 -4.31 -7.43
C THR A 87 2.97 -5.57 -7.76
N GLY A 88 2.26 -6.66 -8.01
CA GLY A 88 2.80 -7.93 -8.46
C GLY A 88 2.99 -8.00 -9.98
N ASP A 89 3.52 -9.12 -10.43
CA ASP A 89 3.55 -9.46 -11.84
C ASP A 89 2.11 -9.70 -12.34
N GLY A 90 1.84 -9.43 -13.61
CA GLY A 90 0.51 -9.66 -14.16
C GLY A 90 0.12 -11.14 -14.15
N TYR A 91 -1.19 -11.43 -13.96
CA TYR A 91 -1.71 -12.79 -13.96
C TYR A 91 -1.81 -13.33 -15.39
N THR A 92 -0.99 -14.31 -15.72
CA THR A 92 -0.89 -14.87 -17.07
C THR A 92 -2.13 -15.67 -17.51
N GLY A 93 -2.93 -16.17 -16.56
CA GLY A 93 -4.13 -16.96 -16.84
C GLY A 93 -5.27 -16.17 -17.51
N TYR A 94 -5.19 -14.84 -17.54
CA TYR A 94 -6.18 -13.94 -18.16
C TYR A 94 -5.55 -12.97 -19.16
N ALA A 95 -4.44 -13.37 -19.81
CA ALA A 95 -3.87 -12.57 -20.89
C ALA A 95 -4.91 -12.30 -21.98
N ASP A 96 -5.00 -11.05 -22.44
CA ASP A 96 -5.84 -10.68 -23.57
C ASP A 96 -5.13 -10.94 -24.92
N ASP A 97 -5.85 -10.72 -26.02
CA ASP A 97 -5.31 -10.92 -27.37
C ASP A 97 -4.13 -9.99 -27.72
N ASN A 98 -3.94 -8.92 -26.97
CA ASN A 98 -2.80 -7.99 -27.10
C ASN A 98 -1.61 -8.42 -26.24
N GLY A 99 -1.76 -9.45 -25.42
CA GLY A 99 -0.78 -9.91 -24.45
C GLY A 99 -0.75 -9.07 -23.17
N TYR A 100 -1.74 -8.22 -22.94
CA TYR A 100 -1.86 -7.50 -21.68
C TYR A 100 -2.33 -8.43 -20.56
N LEU A 101 -1.78 -8.22 -19.36
CA LEU A 101 -2.06 -9.03 -18.20
C LEU A 101 -2.76 -8.19 -17.12
N PRO A 102 -3.82 -8.72 -16.47
CA PRO A 102 -4.42 -8.04 -15.33
C PRO A 102 -3.43 -7.96 -14.17
N LYS A 103 -3.43 -6.84 -13.47
CA LYS A 103 -2.53 -6.58 -12.34
C LYS A 103 -2.88 -7.42 -11.12
N THR A 104 -1.85 -7.75 -10.34
CA THR A 104 -1.97 -8.49 -9.07
C THR A 104 -1.32 -7.72 -7.93
N PHE A 105 -1.61 -8.12 -6.70
CA PHE A 105 -0.85 -7.72 -5.53
C PHE A 105 0.39 -8.61 -5.35
N LEU A 106 1.51 -8.00 -5.02
CA LEU A 106 2.63 -8.68 -4.38
C LEU A 106 2.57 -8.38 -2.89
N LEU A 107 2.31 -9.41 -2.10
CA LEU A 107 2.34 -9.36 -0.65
C LEU A 107 3.60 -10.01 -0.13
N SER A 108 4.22 -9.43 0.87
CA SER A 108 5.29 -10.08 1.58
C SER A 108 5.01 -10.15 3.07
N TYR A 109 5.52 -11.17 3.70
CA TYR A 109 5.27 -11.51 5.09
C TYR A 109 6.60 -11.70 5.80
N LEU A 110 6.90 -10.82 6.73
CA LEU A 110 8.00 -10.97 7.68
C LEU A 110 7.44 -11.52 8.97
N ASP A 111 7.73 -12.78 9.27
CA ASP A 111 7.41 -13.36 10.57
C ASP A 111 8.43 -12.85 11.60
N VAL A 112 7.92 -12.13 12.60
CA VAL A 112 8.79 -11.43 13.55
C VAL A 112 9.47 -12.38 14.52
N GLU A 113 8.80 -13.45 14.93
CA GLU A 113 9.36 -14.42 15.89
C GLU A 113 10.27 -15.42 15.19
N ALA A 114 9.81 -16.01 14.09
CA ALA A 114 10.55 -17.03 13.37
C ALA A 114 11.69 -16.47 12.49
N GLU A 115 11.78 -15.14 12.31
CA GLU A 115 12.75 -14.50 11.40
C GLU A 115 12.69 -15.06 9.99
N THR A 116 11.49 -15.30 9.47
CA THR A 116 11.30 -15.81 8.10
C THR A 116 10.64 -14.77 7.21
N TYR A 117 10.88 -14.92 5.91
CA TYR A 117 10.31 -14.07 4.87
C TYR A 117 9.69 -14.93 3.77
N LYS A 118 8.49 -14.60 3.36
CA LYS A 118 7.80 -15.21 2.22
C LYS A 118 7.00 -14.19 1.43
N THR A 119 6.66 -14.54 0.18
CA THR A 119 5.74 -13.76 -0.66
C THR A 119 4.56 -14.64 -1.06
N ASN A 120 3.45 -13.99 -1.46
CA ASN A 120 2.36 -14.70 -2.12
C ASN A 120 2.75 -15.14 -3.53
N ASP A 121 2.00 -16.08 -4.08
CA ASP A 121 2.06 -16.42 -5.50
C ASP A 121 1.22 -15.42 -6.32
N THR A 122 1.86 -14.55 -7.08
CA THR A 122 1.19 -13.55 -7.93
C THR A 122 0.46 -14.21 -9.12
N GLN A 123 0.72 -15.49 -9.41
CA GLN A 123 -0.01 -16.24 -10.43
C GLN A 123 -1.29 -16.91 -9.90
N ASN A 124 -1.70 -16.56 -8.68
CA ASN A 124 -2.99 -16.96 -8.14
C ASN A 124 -4.01 -15.83 -8.32
N LYS A 125 -5.12 -16.12 -9.02
CA LYS A 125 -6.21 -15.17 -9.30
C LYS A 125 -6.84 -14.52 -8.04
N ALA A 126 -6.68 -15.14 -6.88
CA ALA A 126 -7.16 -14.57 -5.62
C ALA A 126 -6.46 -13.24 -5.26
N TYR A 127 -5.30 -12.98 -5.85
CA TYR A 127 -4.52 -11.75 -5.64
C TYR A 127 -4.68 -10.73 -6.75
N LEU A 128 -5.70 -10.83 -7.59
CA LEU A 128 -5.96 -9.81 -8.61
C LEU A 128 -6.28 -8.46 -7.95
N SER A 129 -5.50 -7.45 -8.31
CA SER A 129 -5.80 -6.04 -8.01
C SER A 129 -6.59 -5.37 -9.13
N GLU A 130 -6.63 -5.99 -10.31
CA GLU A 130 -7.45 -5.58 -11.46
C GLU A 130 -8.93 -5.80 -11.17
N ASN A 131 -9.77 -4.87 -11.59
CA ASN A 131 -11.21 -4.89 -11.35
C ASN A 131 -11.59 -5.18 -9.88
N PHE A 132 -10.77 -4.70 -8.97
CA PHE A 132 -10.88 -5.04 -7.54
C PHE A 132 -12.17 -4.52 -6.91
N LEU A 133 -12.61 -3.34 -7.35
CA LEU A 133 -13.82 -2.68 -6.89
C LEU A 133 -15.07 -3.08 -7.69
N GLY A 134 -14.91 -3.86 -8.76
CA GLY A 134 -16.00 -4.24 -9.68
C GLY A 134 -16.33 -3.17 -10.73
N ASN A 135 -15.52 -2.14 -10.84
CA ASN A 135 -15.70 -1.03 -11.80
C ASN A 135 -14.63 -0.99 -12.90
N GLY A 136 -13.85 -2.06 -13.03
CA GLY A 136 -12.77 -2.22 -14.00
C GLY A 136 -11.41 -1.72 -13.54
N GLU A 137 -11.35 -0.81 -12.59
CA GLU A 137 -10.08 -0.21 -12.16
C GLU A 137 -9.25 -1.17 -11.31
N PHE A 138 -7.93 -1.07 -11.45
CA PHE A 138 -7.04 -1.70 -10.51
C PHE A 138 -6.82 -0.80 -9.29
N VAL A 139 -6.48 -1.42 -8.17
CA VAL A 139 -6.27 -0.70 -6.92
C VAL A 139 -4.87 -0.95 -6.35
N THR A 140 -4.48 -0.05 -5.47
CA THR A 140 -3.40 -0.25 -4.51
C THR A 140 -3.96 -0.11 -3.10
N LEU A 141 -3.29 -0.75 -2.13
CA LEU A 141 -3.69 -0.66 -0.73
C LEU A 141 -2.93 0.48 -0.04
N ALA A 142 -3.62 1.29 0.76
CA ALA A 142 -3.03 2.37 1.53
C ALA A 142 -3.23 2.12 3.04
N GLY A 143 -2.24 1.47 3.61
CA GLY A 143 -2.24 0.99 4.99
C GLY A 143 -2.80 -0.43 5.12
N ILE A 144 -2.31 -1.14 6.10
CA ILE A 144 -2.79 -2.45 6.52
C ILE A 144 -3.02 -2.33 8.01
N LEU A 145 -4.28 -2.32 8.42
CA LEU A 145 -4.69 -2.10 9.81
C LEU A 145 -5.36 -3.36 10.34
N GLN A 146 -4.78 -3.96 11.37
CA GLN A 146 -5.47 -5.01 12.12
C GLN A 146 -6.52 -4.37 13.04
N HIS A 147 -7.75 -4.85 12.96
CA HIS A 147 -8.82 -4.55 13.90
C HIS A 147 -9.53 -5.85 14.28
N GLY A 148 -9.40 -6.27 15.53
CA GLY A 148 -9.81 -7.59 15.97
C GLY A 148 -9.07 -8.70 15.20
N ASN A 149 -9.82 -9.58 14.56
CA ASN A 149 -9.30 -10.66 13.73
C ASN A 149 -9.36 -10.35 12.22
N LYS A 150 -9.57 -9.09 11.84
CA LYS A 150 -9.68 -8.67 10.43
C LYS A 150 -8.62 -7.64 10.08
N ILE A 151 -8.40 -7.48 8.78
CA ILE A 151 -7.54 -6.45 8.22
C ILE A 151 -8.41 -5.44 7.46
N TYR A 152 -8.22 -4.17 7.76
CA TYR A 152 -8.81 -3.05 7.04
C TYR A 152 -7.74 -2.33 6.23
N SER A 153 -8.03 -2.01 5.00
CA SER A 153 -7.13 -1.24 4.14
C SER A 153 -7.91 -0.28 3.24
N ALA A 154 -7.45 0.94 3.10
CA ALA A 154 -7.99 1.81 2.08
C ALA A 154 -7.62 1.25 0.69
N ALA A 155 -8.62 1.02 -0.16
CA ALA A 155 -8.43 0.57 -1.53
C ALA A 155 -8.43 1.79 -2.46
N VAL A 156 -7.24 2.17 -2.92
CA VAL A 156 -7.04 3.38 -3.74
C VAL A 156 -7.18 3.02 -5.22
N PRO A 157 -8.22 3.52 -5.92
CA PRO A 157 -8.37 3.30 -7.34
C PRO A 157 -7.28 4.03 -8.13
N MET A 158 -6.72 3.36 -9.14
CA MET A 158 -5.57 3.86 -9.89
C MET A 158 -5.85 4.09 -11.38
N GLY A 159 -7.10 3.89 -11.81
CA GLY A 159 -7.51 3.91 -13.19
C GLY A 159 -7.44 2.54 -13.85
N LEU A 160 -7.40 2.52 -15.17
CA LEU A 160 -7.37 1.29 -15.94
C LEU A 160 -5.93 0.98 -16.39
N SER A 161 -5.50 -0.24 -16.15
CA SER A 161 -4.29 -0.80 -16.75
C SER A 161 -4.47 -0.97 -18.26
N GLN A 162 -3.42 -1.35 -18.98
CA GLN A 162 -3.55 -1.70 -20.40
C GLN A 162 -4.58 -2.81 -20.60
N TYR A 163 -4.58 -3.82 -19.73
CA TYR A 163 -5.59 -4.88 -19.74
C TYR A 163 -6.99 -4.32 -19.48
N GLY A 164 -7.16 -3.53 -18.42
CA GLY A 164 -8.46 -2.96 -18.06
C GLY A 164 -9.04 -2.03 -19.11
N ALA A 165 -8.19 -1.19 -19.73
CA ALA A 165 -8.62 -0.28 -20.79
C ALA A 165 -8.99 -1.01 -22.10
N ALA A 166 -8.37 -2.17 -22.37
CA ALA A 166 -8.66 -2.98 -23.54
C ALA A 166 -9.78 -4.01 -23.32
N TYR A 167 -10.13 -4.29 -22.07
CA TYR A 167 -11.09 -5.34 -21.72
C TYR A 167 -12.42 -5.19 -22.48
N ASN A 168 -12.84 -6.27 -23.14
CA ASN A 168 -14.05 -6.33 -23.95
C ASN A 168 -14.27 -5.08 -24.83
N ASN A 169 -13.24 -4.67 -25.56
CA ASN A 169 -13.25 -3.47 -26.42
C ASN A 169 -13.52 -2.15 -25.65
N GLY A 170 -13.01 -2.02 -24.44
CA GLY A 170 -13.11 -0.80 -23.64
C GLY A 170 -14.38 -0.74 -22.77
N GLU A 171 -14.97 -1.87 -22.43
CA GLU A 171 -16.18 -1.95 -21.61
C GLU A 171 -16.06 -1.18 -20.29
N TRP A 172 -14.87 -1.14 -19.68
CA TRP A 172 -14.61 -0.46 -18.42
C TRP A 172 -14.24 1.02 -18.55
N VAL A 173 -14.09 1.51 -19.77
CA VAL A 173 -13.87 2.94 -20.00
C VAL A 173 -15.21 3.66 -19.97
N LEU A 174 -15.38 4.62 -19.06
CA LEU A 174 -16.62 5.37 -18.98
C LEU A 174 -16.91 6.11 -20.29
N PRO A 175 -18.20 6.25 -20.67
CA PRO A 175 -18.58 7.05 -21.83
C PRO A 175 -17.98 8.46 -21.76
N GLY A 176 -17.29 8.86 -22.81
CA GLY A 176 -16.62 10.15 -22.89
C GLY A 176 -15.19 10.19 -22.32
N ASN A 177 -14.64 9.07 -21.84
CA ASN A 177 -13.27 9.00 -21.31
C ASN A 177 -12.26 8.32 -22.25
N GLN A 178 -12.66 7.95 -23.46
CA GLN A 178 -11.80 7.24 -24.42
C GLN A 178 -10.53 8.04 -24.79
N ASP A 179 -10.63 9.35 -24.78
CA ASP A 179 -9.51 10.26 -25.07
C ASP A 179 -8.50 10.37 -23.89
N LEU A 180 -8.86 9.91 -22.69
CA LEU A 180 -7.95 9.81 -21.53
C LEU A 180 -6.97 8.65 -21.65
N ILE A 181 -7.26 7.66 -22.52
CA ILE A 181 -6.34 6.54 -22.76
C ILE A 181 -5.05 7.09 -23.37
N LYS A 182 -3.94 6.74 -22.73
CA LYS A 182 -2.61 7.23 -23.12
C LYS A 182 -2.21 6.67 -24.47
N LYS A 183 -1.79 7.56 -25.38
CA LYS A 183 -1.37 7.22 -26.75
C LYS A 183 0.10 6.80 -26.83
N GLU A 184 0.89 7.20 -25.84
CA GLU A 184 2.32 6.93 -25.72
C GLU A 184 2.71 6.72 -24.26
N ASP A 185 3.87 6.09 -24.03
CA ASP A 185 4.47 6.00 -22.70
C ASP A 185 4.88 7.39 -22.21
N GLY A 186 4.76 7.65 -20.91
CA GLY A 186 5.12 8.97 -20.39
C GLY A 186 5.10 9.04 -18.87
N GLY A 187 5.13 10.27 -18.36
CA GLY A 187 5.22 10.55 -16.95
C GLY A 187 6.59 10.25 -16.35
N SER A 188 6.71 10.37 -15.05
CA SER A 188 7.95 10.07 -14.32
C SER A 188 7.63 9.55 -12.91
N ASN A 189 8.50 8.71 -12.36
CA ASN A 189 8.37 8.17 -11.02
C ASN A 189 6.98 7.55 -10.76
N SER A 190 6.31 7.97 -9.69
CA SER A 190 4.95 7.50 -9.33
C SER A 190 3.83 7.97 -10.28
N SER A 191 4.15 8.85 -11.22
CA SER A 191 3.23 9.32 -12.26
C SER A 191 3.56 8.74 -13.64
N SER A 192 4.45 7.75 -13.74
CA SER A 192 4.71 7.04 -14.99
C SER A 192 3.48 6.27 -15.44
N TYR A 193 3.27 6.19 -16.75
CA TYR A 193 2.19 5.45 -17.37
C TYR A 193 2.66 4.82 -18.69
N LYS A 194 1.94 3.83 -19.13
CA LYS A 194 2.16 3.14 -20.40
C LYS A 194 1.10 3.53 -21.41
N LYS A 195 1.48 3.49 -22.67
CA LYS A 195 0.52 3.54 -23.77
C LYS A 195 -0.60 2.50 -23.53
N GLY A 196 -1.84 2.91 -23.74
CA GLY A 196 -3.01 2.05 -23.53
C GLY A 196 -3.58 2.06 -22.10
N GLU A 197 -2.92 2.69 -21.13
CA GLU A 197 -3.48 2.90 -19.78
C GLU A 197 -4.42 4.11 -19.77
N LEU A 198 -5.44 4.07 -18.91
CA LEU A 198 -6.16 5.25 -18.47
C LEU A 198 -5.68 5.55 -17.04
N GLN A 199 -4.71 6.47 -16.96
CA GLN A 199 -4.08 6.82 -15.70
C GLN A 199 -5.02 7.62 -14.82
N TRP A 200 -5.07 7.28 -13.56
CA TRP A 200 -5.91 7.83 -12.49
C TRP A 200 -7.40 7.47 -12.64
N THR A 201 -8.07 7.53 -11.51
CA THR A 201 -9.44 7.04 -11.40
C THR A 201 -10.43 7.85 -12.22
N GLN A 202 -11.41 7.15 -12.76
CA GLN A 202 -12.63 7.73 -13.36
C GLN A 202 -13.72 7.99 -12.30
N TYR A 203 -13.47 7.60 -11.04
CA TYR A 203 -14.41 7.69 -9.92
C TYR A 203 -13.84 8.52 -8.76
N PRO A 204 -13.54 9.82 -8.97
CA PRO A 204 -12.81 10.64 -8.00
C PRO A 204 -13.60 10.97 -6.73
N ASN A 205 -14.90 10.70 -6.70
CA ASN A 205 -15.80 11.01 -5.60
C ASN A 205 -16.14 9.80 -4.72
N GLU A 206 -15.36 8.73 -4.81
CA GLU A 206 -15.59 7.51 -4.05
C GLU A 206 -14.37 7.20 -3.18
N CYS A 207 -14.63 6.82 -1.93
CA CYS A 207 -13.62 6.29 -1.03
C CYS A 207 -14.00 4.85 -0.67
N TRP A 208 -13.08 3.93 -0.89
CA TRP A 208 -13.27 2.51 -0.68
C TRP A 208 -12.35 1.97 0.42
N VAL A 209 -12.90 1.08 1.23
CA VAL A 209 -12.15 0.29 2.20
C VAL A 209 -12.42 -1.19 1.94
N ALA A 210 -11.34 -1.96 1.84
CA ALA A 210 -11.37 -3.40 1.79
C ALA A 210 -11.18 -3.97 3.19
N ILE A 211 -12.00 -4.94 3.55
CA ILE A 211 -11.95 -5.69 4.81
C ILE A 211 -11.65 -7.14 4.45
N PHE A 212 -10.54 -7.66 4.97
CA PHE A 212 -10.09 -9.03 4.74
C PHE A 212 -10.25 -9.86 6.01
N ASP A 213 -10.46 -11.16 5.84
CA ASP A 213 -10.71 -12.05 6.98
C ASP A 213 -9.43 -12.45 7.71
N ASP A 214 -8.29 -12.48 7.00
CA ASP A 214 -7.01 -12.93 7.53
C ASP A 214 -5.81 -12.36 6.75
N GLU A 215 -4.60 -12.76 7.15
CA GLU A 215 -3.32 -12.32 6.55
C GLU A 215 -3.15 -12.69 5.08
N THR A 216 -3.91 -13.64 4.56
CA THR A 216 -3.82 -14.02 3.14
C THR A 216 -4.35 -12.94 2.21
N LEU A 217 -5.23 -12.05 2.69
CA LEU A 217 -5.90 -10.99 1.92
C LEU A 217 -6.63 -11.54 0.66
N THR A 218 -7.12 -12.77 0.70
CA THR A 218 -7.80 -13.43 -0.43
C THR A 218 -9.32 -13.30 -0.39
N SER A 219 -9.92 -13.26 0.81
CA SER A 219 -11.33 -12.94 0.99
C SER A 219 -11.51 -11.47 1.26
N LYS A 220 -12.46 -10.81 0.61
CA LYS A 220 -12.70 -9.39 0.82
C LYS A 220 -14.17 -9.05 0.94
N LYS A 221 -14.45 -8.10 1.82
CA LYS A 221 -15.69 -7.31 1.83
C LYS A 221 -15.32 -5.86 1.52
N LEU A 222 -16.06 -5.22 0.62
CA LEU A 222 -15.86 -3.83 0.26
C LEU A 222 -16.94 -2.96 0.92
N ILE A 223 -16.52 -1.82 1.44
CA ILE A 223 -17.40 -0.74 1.87
C ILE A 223 -16.94 0.56 1.23
N SER A 224 -17.88 1.47 0.96
CA SER A 224 -17.57 2.73 0.30
C SER A 224 -18.36 3.89 0.87
N THR A 225 -17.91 5.10 0.56
CA THR A 225 -18.62 6.35 0.85
C THR A 225 -18.32 7.38 -0.24
N ASP A 226 -19.28 8.26 -0.48
CA ASP A 226 -19.20 9.42 -1.36
C ASP A 226 -19.01 10.76 -0.58
N LYS A 227 -18.74 10.70 0.73
CA LYS A 227 -18.53 11.87 1.58
C LYS A 227 -17.13 12.45 1.47
N ILE A 228 -16.15 11.64 1.09
CA ILE A 228 -14.76 12.02 0.82
C ILE A 228 -14.30 11.37 -0.46
N SER A 229 -13.29 11.96 -1.11
CA SER A 229 -12.58 11.35 -2.23
C SER A 229 -11.74 10.18 -1.75
N TYR A 230 -11.14 9.41 -2.65
CA TYR A 230 -10.33 8.25 -2.32
C TYR A 230 -9.22 8.58 -1.30
N ALA A 231 -8.96 7.64 -0.43
CA ALA A 231 -8.03 7.78 0.70
C ALA A 231 -6.59 7.49 0.25
N CYS A 232 -6.06 8.30 -0.64
CA CYS A 232 -4.65 8.21 -1.04
C CYS A 232 -3.74 8.87 0.00
N GLY A 233 -2.52 8.38 0.11
CA GLY A 233 -1.53 8.97 0.99
C GLY A 233 -0.81 10.16 0.35
N ARG A 234 0.08 9.88 -0.60
CA ARG A 234 0.96 10.88 -1.22
C ARG A 234 0.82 10.88 -2.74
N ASN A 235 0.80 12.08 -3.34
CA ASN A 235 0.90 12.25 -4.80
C ASN A 235 -0.02 11.29 -5.58
N LYS A 236 -1.31 11.32 -5.28
CA LYS A 236 -2.31 10.46 -5.95
C LYS A 236 -2.10 8.96 -5.71
N SER A 237 -1.28 8.59 -4.75
CA SER A 237 -0.89 7.21 -4.53
C SER A 237 -1.01 6.78 -3.07
N GLN A 238 -0.75 5.54 -2.84
CA GLN A 238 -0.91 4.76 -1.63
C GLN A 238 0.24 4.90 -0.62
N TYR A 239 1.24 5.74 -0.85
CA TYR A 239 2.49 5.77 -0.08
C TYR A 239 2.14 6.20 1.34
N TYR A 240 1.51 6.44 2.06
CA TYR A 240 1.28 6.65 3.47
C TYR A 240 -0.02 5.96 3.89
N GLN A 241 -0.01 5.52 5.10
CA GLN A 241 -1.20 4.99 5.73
C GLN A 241 -2.26 6.10 5.85
N THR A 242 -3.49 5.78 5.47
CA THR A 242 -4.64 6.69 5.51
C THR A 242 -5.78 6.15 6.36
N ILE A 243 -5.53 5.11 7.12
CA ILE A 243 -6.51 4.41 7.95
C ILE A 243 -5.90 4.12 9.32
N TRP A 244 -6.59 4.48 10.40
CA TRP A 244 -6.16 4.30 11.78
C TRP A 244 -7.33 3.90 12.67
N GLU A 245 -7.02 3.13 13.70
CA GLU A 245 -7.92 2.82 14.80
C GLU A 245 -7.66 3.78 15.97
N ALA A 246 -8.71 4.30 16.56
CA ALA A 246 -8.63 5.06 17.81
C ALA A 246 -8.84 4.15 19.01
N ASP A 247 -8.49 4.64 20.20
CA ASP A 247 -8.56 3.87 21.47
C ASP A 247 -9.97 3.37 21.82
N ASN A 248 -11.00 3.98 21.23
CA ASN A 248 -12.40 3.55 21.41
C ASN A 248 -12.84 2.45 20.44
N GLY A 249 -11.93 1.96 19.57
CA GLY A 249 -12.19 0.94 18.56
C GLY A 249 -12.77 1.46 17.24
N ASP A 250 -13.06 2.74 17.11
CA ASP A 250 -13.50 3.32 15.86
C ASP A 250 -12.34 3.41 14.86
N ILE A 251 -12.62 3.12 13.59
CA ILE A 251 -11.63 3.26 12.52
C ILE A 251 -11.88 4.57 11.77
N TYR A 252 -10.84 5.34 11.55
CA TYR A 252 -10.86 6.61 10.83
C TYR A 252 -10.12 6.49 9.50
N VAL A 253 -10.78 6.94 8.42
CA VAL A 253 -10.24 6.94 7.07
C VAL A 253 -10.11 8.38 6.59
N PHE A 254 -8.91 8.74 6.14
CA PHE A 254 -8.53 10.11 5.80
C PHE A 254 -8.38 10.26 4.29
N SER A 255 -8.93 11.34 3.73
CA SER A 255 -8.68 11.75 2.36
C SER A 255 -8.14 13.17 2.30
N PRO A 256 -7.00 13.40 1.64
CA PRO A 256 -6.48 14.75 1.39
C PRO A 256 -7.21 15.45 0.24
N SER A 257 -8.18 14.79 -0.38
CA SER A 257 -8.86 15.28 -1.59
C SER A 257 -7.89 15.55 -2.75
N PHE A 258 -6.91 14.67 -2.92
CA PHE A 258 -5.84 14.88 -3.89
C PHE A 258 -6.35 14.93 -5.33
N ALA A 259 -7.51 14.32 -5.61
CA ALA A 259 -8.14 14.39 -6.92
C ALA A 259 -8.48 15.82 -7.39
N LYS A 260 -8.52 16.82 -6.50
CA LYS A 260 -8.64 18.23 -6.90
C LYS A 260 -7.49 18.73 -7.78
N THR A 261 -6.35 18.04 -7.72
CA THR A 261 -5.13 18.42 -8.46
C THR A 261 -4.96 17.67 -9.78
N MET A 262 -5.97 16.90 -10.21
CA MET A 262 -5.95 16.23 -11.50
C MET A 262 -6.04 17.23 -12.64
N ASP A 263 -5.38 16.90 -13.76
CA ASP A 263 -5.36 17.79 -14.94
C ASP A 263 -6.71 17.80 -15.68
N ASP A 264 -7.38 16.65 -15.75
CA ASP A 264 -8.68 16.52 -16.42
C ASP A 264 -9.83 16.64 -15.42
N VAL A 265 -10.81 17.47 -15.73
CA VAL A 265 -11.98 17.74 -14.86
C VAL A 265 -12.81 16.50 -14.56
N ARG A 266 -12.80 15.50 -15.46
CA ARG A 266 -13.52 14.22 -15.27
C ARG A 266 -12.88 13.35 -14.17
N GLN A 267 -11.63 13.63 -13.84
CA GLN A 267 -10.87 12.95 -12.78
C GLN A 267 -10.73 13.81 -11.53
N GLN A 268 -11.29 15.03 -11.55
CA GLN A 268 -11.29 15.93 -10.41
C GLN A 268 -12.44 15.64 -9.44
N THR A 269 -12.21 15.90 -8.17
CA THR A 269 -13.24 15.89 -7.14
C THR A 269 -13.58 17.29 -6.67
N THR A 270 -14.84 17.51 -6.33
CA THR A 270 -15.29 18.71 -5.61
C THR A 270 -15.35 18.50 -4.10
N LEU A 271 -15.20 17.24 -3.64
CA LEU A 271 -15.28 16.90 -2.22
C LEU A 271 -14.13 17.52 -1.42
N PRO A 272 -14.36 17.96 -0.19
CA PRO A 272 -13.29 18.50 0.66
C PRO A 272 -12.34 17.42 1.12
N ALA A 273 -11.14 17.81 1.56
CA ALA A 273 -10.35 16.97 2.43
C ALA A 273 -11.15 16.67 3.71
N GLY A 274 -11.08 15.44 4.17
CA GLY A 274 -11.93 15.03 5.27
C GLY A 274 -11.59 13.68 5.85
N VAL A 275 -12.35 13.33 6.88
CA VAL A 275 -12.22 12.09 7.64
C VAL A 275 -13.60 11.45 7.74
N VAL A 276 -13.69 10.16 7.50
CA VAL A 276 -14.88 9.36 7.78
C VAL A 276 -14.58 8.34 8.85
N ARG A 277 -15.60 8.04 9.66
CA ARG A 277 -15.54 7.08 10.75
C ARG A 277 -16.28 5.80 10.37
N ILE A 278 -15.67 4.67 10.66
CA ILE A 278 -16.28 3.35 10.65
C ILE A 278 -16.39 2.94 12.13
N PRO A 279 -17.64 2.83 12.66
CA PRO A 279 -17.86 2.49 14.07
C PRO A 279 -17.60 1.02 14.36
#